data_acb4aa0ef4e09e46af5cb4009fdfae36
#
_entry.id   acb4aa0ef4e09e46af5cb4009fdfae36
#
_cell.length_a   1.000
_cell.length_b   1.000
_cell.length_c   1.000
_cell.angle_alpha   90.00
_cell.angle_beta   90.00
_cell.angle_gamma   90.00
#
_symmetry.space_group_name_H-M   'P 1'
#
loop_
_entity.id
_entity.type
_entity.pdbx_description
1 polymer ?
#
loop_
_entity_poly.entity_id
_entity_poly.type
_entity_poly.pdbx_seq_one_letter_code
_entity_poly.pdbx_strand_id
1 'polypeptide(L)'
;RGRKLGFKVGQADNRIGWVEYGEGKEMVGVLGHVDVVPAGDTGWTYPAYGAEIHDGILWGRGCLDDKGPIIGSIYALKAIRDLNLPIDRRIRVIFGSDEECGSSCAAYYVENGYEMPTIGFTPDADFPVIFCEKGTTGIKGGSKVYDKGHIEVEYFGGGIADNVVIPTCKLIVKGDIKVAETEGITVTHENGKTIVEAVGRSAHGSTPHLGVNAAILLLNAVKENEFGGEFQQLMEFLLKEIG
;
A
#
# COMPACT_ATOMS: atom_id res chain seq x y z
N ARG A 1 7.19 -18.10 -16.37
CA ARG A 1 6.63 -19.37 -15.85
C ARG A 1 5.60 -19.94 -16.82
N GLY A 2 4.60 -19.18 -17.27
CA GLY A 2 3.53 -19.64 -18.17
C GLY A 2 4.03 -20.37 -19.41
N ARG A 3 5.01 -19.81 -20.14
CA ARG A 3 5.65 -20.49 -21.29
C ARG A 3 6.27 -21.83 -20.93
N LYS A 4 6.97 -21.92 -19.78
CA LYS A 4 7.57 -23.19 -19.31
C LYS A 4 6.53 -24.24 -18.96
N LEU A 5 5.32 -23.80 -18.63
CA LEU A 5 4.17 -24.67 -18.39
C LEU A 5 3.38 -24.98 -19.67
N GLY A 6 3.76 -24.47 -20.84
CA GLY A 6 3.13 -24.77 -22.13
C GLY A 6 1.85 -23.98 -22.41
N PHE A 7 1.62 -22.86 -21.73
CA PHE A 7 0.47 -21.99 -21.97
C PHE A 7 0.74 -20.93 -23.03
N LYS A 8 -0.31 -20.44 -23.66
CA LYS A 8 -0.26 -19.19 -24.44
C LYS A 8 0.04 -18.04 -23.47
N VAL A 9 0.96 -17.15 -23.84
CA VAL A 9 1.32 -16.00 -23.02
C VAL A 9 1.40 -14.77 -23.88
N GLY A 10 0.99 -13.63 -23.31
CA GLY A 10 1.09 -12.35 -23.94
C GLY A 10 1.44 -11.26 -22.93
N GLN A 11 1.70 -10.09 -23.45
CA GLN A 11 1.92 -8.89 -22.64
C GLN A 11 1.63 -7.63 -23.49
N ALA A 12 1.28 -6.55 -22.80
CA ALA A 12 1.07 -5.23 -23.39
C ALA A 12 2.13 -4.28 -22.80
N ASP A 13 3.15 -3.96 -23.59
CA ASP A 13 4.20 -2.97 -23.35
C ASP A 13 4.86 -3.02 -21.96
N ASN A 14 5.08 -4.24 -21.45
CA ASN A 14 5.61 -4.52 -20.11
C ASN A 14 4.78 -3.93 -18.95
N ARG A 15 3.54 -3.51 -19.20
CA ARG A 15 2.63 -2.97 -18.17
C ARG A 15 1.71 -4.02 -17.61
N ILE A 16 1.21 -4.92 -18.47
CA ILE A 16 0.27 -5.96 -18.09
C ILE A 16 0.59 -7.23 -18.88
N GLY A 17 0.52 -8.36 -18.22
CA GLY A 17 0.79 -9.66 -18.82
C GLY A 17 -0.35 -10.63 -18.62
N TRP A 18 -0.35 -11.73 -19.38
CA TRP A 18 -1.33 -12.79 -19.19
C TRP A 18 -0.82 -14.18 -19.58
N VAL A 19 -1.47 -15.16 -18.99
CA VAL A 19 -1.36 -16.58 -19.31
C VAL A 19 -2.74 -17.08 -19.70
N GLU A 20 -2.85 -17.83 -20.81
CA GLU A 20 -4.14 -18.28 -21.34
C GLU A 20 -4.12 -19.76 -21.67
N TYR A 21 -5.26 -20.42 -21.43
CA TYR A 21 -5.54 -21.80 -21.80
C TYR A 21 -6.99 -21.95 -22.28
N GLY A 22 -7.19 -22.92 -23.20
CA GLY A 22 -8.48 -23.24 -23.80
C GLY A 22 -8.70 -22.56 -25.15
N GLU A 23 -9.88 -22.84 -25.72
CA GLU A 23 -10.31 -22.36 -27.02
C GLU A 23 -11.75 -21.80 -26.90
N GLY A 24 -12.22 -21.08 -27.93
CA GLY A 24 -13.56 -20.51 -27.99
C GLY A 24 -13.58 -18.98 -27.99
N LYS A 25 -14.79 -18.43 -28.15
CA LYS A 25 -14.99 -16.96 -28.22
C LYS A 25 -15.06 -16.35 -26.82
N GLU A 26 -15.78 -17.01 -25.91
CA GLU A 26 -15.93 -16.50 -24.56
C GLU A 26 -14.66 -16.73 -23.73
N MET A 27 -14.41 -15.82 -22.80
CA MET A 27 -13.23 -15.85 -21.96
C MET A 27 -13.58 -15.54 -20.52
N VAL A 28 -13.11 -16.39 -19.60
CA VAL A 28 -13.10 -16.11 -18.16
C VAL A 28 -11.79 -15.43 -17.82
N GLY A 29 -11.85 -14.25 -17.23
CA GLY A 29 -10.69 -13.51 -16.74
C GLY A 29 -10.46 -13.76 -15.25
N VAL A 30 -9.21 -13.96 -14.87
CA VAL A 30 -8.74 -13.86 -13.48
C VAL A 30 -7.78 -12.69 -13.47
N LEU A 31 -8.15 -11.60 -12.79
CA LEU A 31 -7.35 -10.37 -12.76
C LEU A 31 -6.66 -10.23 -11.41
N GLY A 32 -5.37 -9.99 -11.42
CA GLY A 32 -4.57 -9.69 -10.25
C GLY A 32 -3.36 -8.84 -10.59
N HIS A 33 -2.39 -8.72 -9.69
CA HIS A 33 -1.23 -7.87 -9.88
C HIS A 33 0.08 -8.50 -9.37
N VAL A 34 1.21 -7.90 -9.73
CA VAL A 34 2.53 -8.36 -9.33
C VAL A 34 3.39 -7.28 -8.66
N ASP A 35 2.94 -6.03 -8.67
CA ASP A 35 3.53 -5.00 -7.84
C ASP A 35 3.15 -5.17 -6.37
N VAL A 36 3.70 -4.38 -5.51
CA VAL A 36 3.50 -4.45 -4.05
C VAL A 36 3.69 -3.08 -3.43
N VAL A 37 2.97 -2.79 -2.36
CA VAL A 37 3.25 -1.63 -1.51
C VAL A 37 4.65 -1.74 -0.88
N PRO A 38 5.30 -0.61 -0.53
CA PRO A 38 6.56 -0.62 0.21
C PRO A 38 6.45 -1.46 1.50
N ALA A 39 7.47 -2.25 1.79
CA ALA A 39 7.48 -3.10 2.98
C ALA A 39 7.64 -2.31 4.28
N GLY A 40 8.24 -1.12 4.22
CA GLY A 40 8.72 -0.42 5.41
C GLY A 40 9.98 -1.07 5.99
N ASP A 41 10.56 -0.42 6.99
CA ASP A 41 11.83 -0.84 7.60
C ASP A 41 11.64 -1.64 8.89
N THR A 42 10.42 -1.76 9.39
CA THR A 42 10.12 -2.38 10.69
C THR A 42 8.92 -3.33 10.60
N GLY A 43 8.76 -4.17 11.62
CA GLY A 43 7.60 -5.05 11.77
C GLY A 43 7.71 -6.41 11.04
N TRP A 44 8.86 -6.73 10.46
CA TRP A 44 9.11 -8.01 9.80
C TRP A 44 9.92 -8.95 10.68
N THR A 45 9.41 -10.17 10.87
CA THR A 45 10.13 -11.25 11.55
C THR A 45 11.27 -11.79 10.69
N TYR A 46 11.06 -11.84 9.39
CA TYR A 46 12.03 -12.27 8.37
C TYR A 46 12.14 -11.19 7.28
N PRO A 47 13.20 -11.17 6.46
CA PRO A 47 13.38 -10.18 5.42
C PRO A 47 12.14 -10.04 4.53
N ALA A 48 11.60 -8.82 4.42
CA ALA A 48 10.36 -8.54 3.71
C ALA A 48 10.34 -9.03 2.25
N TYR A 49 11.49 -9.03 1.60
CA TYR A 49 11.66 -9.50 0.21
C TYR A 49 12.46 -10.80 0.11
N GLY A 50 12.64 -11.53 1.22
CA GLY A 50 13.38 -12.78 1.28
C GLY A 50 12.64 -13.96 0.67
N ALA A 51 11.32 -13.96 0.71
CA ALA A 51 10.47 -15.09 0.32
C ALA A 51 10.91 -16.40 1.00
N GLU A 52 11.18 -16.32 2.30
CA GLU A 52 11.66 -17.44 3.10
C GLU A 52 10.51 -18.31 3.60
N ILE A 53 10.77 -19.62 3.76
CA ILE A 53 9.78 -20.54 4.30
C ILE A 53 10.24 -20.96 5.70
N HIS A 54 9.42 -20.64 6.69
CA HIS A 54 9.61 -21.01 8.09
C HIS A 54 8.35 -21.69 8.61
N ASP A 55 8.49 -22.86 9.22
CA ASP A 55 7.39 -23.68 9.75
C ASP A 55 6.23 -23.91 8.76
N GLY A 56 6.57 -24.07 7.46
CA GLY A 56 5.60 -24.28 6.39
C GLY A 56 4.88 -23.01 5.92
N ILE A 57 5.23 -21.85 6.43
CA ILE A 57 4.68 -20.54 6.06
C ILE A 57 5.67 -19.80 5.18
N LEU A 58 5.21 -19.33 4.01
CA LEU A 58 5.98 -18.45 3.12
C LEU A 58 5.87 -17.00 3.61
N TRP A 59 6.99 -16.42 4.02
CA TRP A 59 7.08 -15.05 4.50
C TRP A 59 7.60 -14.12 3.42
N GLY A 60 6.91 -12.99 3.24
CA GLY A 60 7.38 -11.93 2.35
C GLY A 60 6.28 -11.00 1.85
N ARG A 61 6.66 -9.77 1.53
CA ARG A 61 5.79 -8.79 0.88
C ARG A 61 5.38 -9.33 -0.50
N GLY A 62 4.06 -9.33 -0.78
CA GLY A 62 3.51 -9.84 -2.02
C GLY A 62 3.25 -11.36 -2.06
N CYS A 63 3.55 -12.11 -0.98
CA CYS A 63 3.25 -13.53 -0.93
C CYS A 63 1.75 -13.81 -0.85
N LEU A 64 1.00 -12.96 -0.17
CA LEU A 64 -0.45 -13.02 -0.04
C LEU A 64 -1.15 -12.10 -1.05
N ASP A 65 -0.68 -10.88 -1.15
CA ASP A 65 -1.20 -9.79 -1.95
C ASP A 65 -0.15 -9.37 -2.99
N ASP A 66 -0.28 -9.73 -4.28
CA ASP A 66 -1.24 -10.67 -4.88
C ASP A 66 -0.50 -11.77 -5.70
N LYS A 67 0.85 -11.89 -5.55
CA LYS A 67 1.65 -12.88 -6.29
C LYS A 67 1.26 -14.33 -5.98
N GLY A 68 0.86 -14.61 -4.73
CA GLY A 68 0.39 -15.94 -4.33
C GLY A 68 -0.85 -16.36 -5.10
N PRO A 69 -1.96 -15.60 -5.03
CA PRO A 69 -3.18 -15.85 -5.79
C PRO A 69 -2.96 -15.95 -7.30
N ILE A 70 -2.12 -15.08 -7.90
CA ILE A 70 -1.77 -15.17 -9.33
C ILE A 70 -1.05 -16.49 -9.67
N ILE A 71 -0.07 -16.89 -8.87
CA ILE A 71 0.61 -18.16 -9.09
C ILE A 71 -0.34 -19.33 -8.85
N GLY A 72 -1.18 -19.27 -7.81
CA GLY A 72 -2.24 -20.24 -7.56
C GLY A 72 -3.17 -20.41 -8.76
N SER A 73 -3.63 -19.30 -9.35
CA SER A 73 -4.48 -19.29 -10.55
C SER A 73 -3.80 -19.92 -11.77
N ILE A 74 -2.51 -19.65 -11.99
CA ILE A 74 -1.74 -20.29 -13.07
C ILE A 74 -1.61 -21.81 -12.83
N TYR A 75 -1.44 -22.25 -11.60
CA TYR A 75 -1.39 -23.68 -11.28
C TYR A 75 -2.76 -24.34 -11.31
N ALA A 76 -3.85 -23.60 -11.04
CA ALA A 76 -5.21 -24.07 -11.29
C ALA A 76 -5.45 -24.32 -12.79
N LEU A 77 -4.99 -23.44 -13.69
CA LEU A 77 -4.99 -23.71 -15.12
C LEU A 77 -4.21 -24.96 -15.48
N LYS A 78 -3.06 -25.16 -14.84
CA LYS A 78 -2.25 -26.36 -15.04
C LYS A 78 -3.02 -27.61 -14.62
N ALA A 79 -3.70 -27.59 -13.49
CA ALA A 79 -4.50 -28.71 -13.02
C ALA A 79 -5.66 -29.04 -13.98
N ILE A 80 -6.39 -28.02 -14.45
CA ILE A 80 -7.46 -28.19 -15.45
C ILE A 80 -6.92 -28.90 -16.71
N ARG A 81 -5.80 -28.44 -17.24
CA ARG A 81 -5.17 -29.03 -18.42
C ARG A 81 -4.69 -30.46 -18.17
N ASP A 82 -3.93 -30.68 -17.10
CA ASP A 82 -3.27 -31.96 -16.84
C ASP A 82 -4.29 -33.07 -16.50
N LEU A 83 -5.43 -32.68 -15.94
CA LEU A 83 -6.57 -33.57 -15.67
C LEU A 83 -7.53 -33.70 -16.88
N ASN A 84 -7.24 -33.04 -17.99
CA ASN A 84 -8.10 -32.98 -19.17
C ASN A 84 -9.56 -32.64 -18.83
N LEU A 85 -9.76 -31.70 -17.90
CA LEU A 85 -11.12 -31.28 -17.54
C LEU A 85 -11.78 -30.56 -18.73
N PRO A 86 -13.06 -30.88 -19.02
CA PRO A 86 -13.79 -30.21 -20.10
C PRO A 86 -14.01 -28.74 -19.74
N ILE A 87 -13.63 -27.84 -20.63
CA ILE A 87 -13.93 -26.42 -20.57
C ILE A 87 -14.53 -25.95 -21.88
N ASP A 88 -15.52 -25.06 -21.80
CA ASP A 88 -16.22 -24.49 -22.96
C ASP A 88 -15.78 -23.05 -23.29
N ARG A 89 -14.87 -22.50 -22.48
CA ARG A 89 -14.35 -21.14 -22.59
C ARG A 89 -12.84 -21.11 -22.41
N ARG A 90 -12.20 -20.08 -22.96
CA ARG A 90 -10.83 -19.76 -22.61
C ARG A 90 -10.76 -19.23 -21.18
N ILE A 91 -9.66 -19.49 -20.51
CA ILE A 91 -9.37 -18.89 -19.21
C ILE A 91 -8.07 -18.11 -19.34
N ARG A 92 -8.12 -16.83 -18.98
CA ARG A 92 -6.97 -15.93 -19.03
C ARG A 92 -6.69 -15.37 -17.64
N VAL A 93 -5.51 -15.70 -17.11
CA VAL A 93 -4.97 -15.06 -15.90
C VAL A 93 -4.21 -13.83 -16.33
N ILE A 94 -4.69 -12.66 -15.95
CA ILE A 94 -4.17 -11.33 -16.28
C ILE A 94 -3.54 -10.75 -15.03
N PHE A 95 -2.36 -10.16 -15.15
CA PHE A 95 -1.66 -9.56 -14.00
C PHE A 95 -1.05 -8.22 -14.38
N GLY A 96 -1.44 -7.20 -13.64
CA GLY A 96 -0.96 -5.83 -13.74
C GLY A 96 0.34 -5.58 -13.01
N SER A 97 0.93 -4.42 -13.21
CA SER A 97 2.21 -4.02 -12.62
C SER A 97 2.15 -2.74 -11.80
N ASP A 98 0.96 -2.18 -11.56
CA ASP A 98 0.74 -0.94 -10.81
C ASP A 98 -0.65 -0.85 -10.17
N GLU A 99 -1.21 -1.97 -9.72
CA GLU A 99 -2.50 -2.02 -9.05
C GLU A 99 -2.49 -1.13 -7.81
N GLU A 100 -1.48 -1.28 -6.99
CA GLU A 100 -1.27 -0.55 -5.72
C GLU A 100 -1.07 0.98 -5.89
N CYS A 101 -0.86 1.42 -7.13
CA CYS A 101 -0.63 2.82 -7.47
C CYS A 101 -1.70 3.41 -8.41
N GLY A 102 -2.87 2.75 -8.54
CA GLY A 102 -4.02 3.26 -9.29
C GLY A 102 -4.31 2.55 -10.60
N SER A 103 -3.78 1.34 -10.83
CA SER A 103 -4.17 0.41 -11.92
C SER A 103 -4.08 0.98 -13.33
N SER A 104 -3.11 1.87 -13.61
CA SER A 104 -2.95 2.44 -14.95
C SER A 104 -2.66 1.37 -16.02
N CYS A 105 -2.08 0.24 -15.61
CA CYS A 105 -1.88 -0.92 -16.47
C CYS A 105 -3.19 -1.54 -16.96
N ALA A 106 -4.20 -1.63 -16.10
CA ALA A 106 -5.53 -2.12 -16.48
C ALA A 106 -6.24 -1.13 -17.40
N ALA A 107 -6.19 0.18 -17.10
CA ALA A 107 -6.68 1.21 -17.99
C ALA A 107 -6.00 1.13 -19.37
N TYR A 108 -4.68 0.99 -19.41
CA TYR A 108 -3.92 0.81 -20.65
C TYR A 108 -4.39 -0.39 -21.47
N TYR A 109 -4.67 -1.52 -20.83
CA TYR A 109 -5.17 -2.72 -21.49
C TYR A 109 -6.50 -2.46 -22.19
N VAL A 110 -7.44 -1.78 -21.53
CA VAL A 110 -8.74 -1.43 -22.06
C VAL A 110 -8.63 -0.41 -23.20
N GLU A 111 -7.92 0.69 -22.96
CA GLU A 111 -7.78 1.81 -23.92
C GLU A 111 -7.08 1.42 -25.22
N ASN A 112 -6.18 0.45 -25.19
CA ASN A 112 -5.50 -0.06 -26.37
C ASN A 112 -6.21 -1.24 -27.04
N GLY A 113 -7.47 -1.51 -26.67
CA GLY A 113 -8.32 -2.46 -27.37
C GLY A 113 -7.92 -3.92 -27.22
N TYR A 114 -7.21 -4.27 -26.13
CA TYR A 114 -6.95 -5.68 -25.85
C TYR A 114 -8.25 -6.40 -25.49
N GLU A 115 -8.29 -7.68 -25.80
CA GLU A 115 -9.51 -8.47 -25.67
C GLU A 115 -9.94 -8.62 -24.21
N MET A 116 -11.15 -8.15 -23.92
CA MET A 116 -11.73 -8.18 -22.56
C MET A 116 -12.35 -9.54 -22.24
N PRO A 117 -12.24 -10.02 -21.00
CA PRO A 117 -12.99 -11.18 -20.53
C PRO A 117 -14.50 -10.97 -20.66
N THR A 118 -15.23 -12.04 -20.97
CA THR A 118 -16.69 -12.05 -20.99
C THR A 118 -17.25 -11.98 -19.55
N ILE A 119 -16.59 -12.70 -18.65
CA ILE A 119 -16.82 -12.69 -17.20
C ILE A 119 -15.47 -12.83 -16.49
N GLY A 120 -15.42 -12.48 -15.22
CA GLY A 120 -14.17 -12.64 -14.48
C GLY A 120 -14.33 -12.41 -12.99
N PHE A 121 -13.24 -12.61 -12.29
CA PHE A 121 -13.10 -12.29 -10.87
C PHE A 121 -11.66 -11.88 -10.58
N THR A 122 -11.46 -11.22 -9.44
CA THR A 122 -10.14 -10.98 -8.88
C THR A 122 -9.96 -11.87 -7.63
N PRO A 123 -8.81 -12.56 -7.48
CA PRO A 123 -8.48 -13.30 -6.28
C PRO A 123 -7.79 -12.43 -5.22
N ASP A 124 -7.69 -11.15 -5.46
CA ASP A 124 -7.02 -10.14 -4.65
C ASP A 124 -7.95 -9.64 -3.53
N ALA A 125 -8.44 -10.56 -2.71
CA ALA A 125 -9.36 -10.25 -1.61
C ALA A 125 -9.53 -11.43 -0.65
N ASP A 126 -10.19 -11.15 0.47
CA ASP A 126 -10.56 -12.16 1.46
C ASP A 126 -11.71 -13.07 0.97
N PHE A 127 -11.72 -14.29 1.50
CA PHE A 127 -12.80 -15.25 1.25
C PHE A 127 -14.01 -14.97 2.14
N PRO A 128 -15.24 -15.40 1.72
CA PRO A 128 -15.53 -16.13 0.47
C PRO A 128 -15.75 -15.25 -0.75
N VAL A 129 -16.26 -14.04 -0.59
CA VAL A 129 -16.55 -13.08 -1.67
C VAL A 129 -16.63 -11.68 -1.10
N ILE A 130 -15.89 -10.75 -1.68
CA ILE A 130 -16.06 -9.31 -1.49
C ILE A 130 -17.05 -8.80 -2.53
N PHE A 131 -18.13 -8.22 -2.07
CA PHE A 131 -19.22 -7.69 -2.91
C PHE A 131 -19.37 -6.16 -2.76
N CYS A 132 -18.60 -5.55 -1.87
CA CYS A 132 -18.65 -4.11 -1.61
C CYS A 132 -17.28 -3.63 -1.12
N GLU A 133 -16.82 -2.50 -1.62
CA GLU A 133 -15.57 -1.85 -1.24
C GLU A 133 -15.80 -0.44 -0.72
N LYS A 134 -14.88 0.04 0.11
CA LYS A 134 -14.88 1.44 0.57
C LYS A 134 -14.38 2.34 -0.54
N GLY A 135 -15.08 3.46 -0.78
CA GLY A 135 -14.57 4.50 -1.65
C GLY A 135 -13.33 5.17 -1.05
N THR A 136 -12.40 5.55 -1.91
CA THR A 136 -11.18 6.26 -1.53
C THR A 136 -11.19 7.67 -2.11
N THR A 137 -10.83 8.66 -1.28
CA THR A 137 -10.60 10.04 -1.73
C THR A 137 -9.26 10.51 -1.20
N GLY A 138 -8.34 10.85 -2.11
CA GLY A 138 -7.07 11.47 -1.78
C GLY A 138 -7.18 12.99 -1.83
N ILE A 139 -6.79 13.68 -0.76
CA ILE A 139 -6.72 15.14 -0.72
C ILE A 139 -5.28 15.54 -0.50
N LYS A 140 -4.71 16.30 -1.45
CA LYS A 140 -3.37 16.89 -1.33
C LYS A 140 -3.53 18.41 -1.26
N GLY A 141 -3.01 18.99 -0.20
CA GLY A 141 -3.02 20.43 0.01
C GLY A 141 -1.62 20.94 0.31
N GLY A 142 -1.41 22.22 0.07
CA GLY A 142 -0.17 22.92 0.42
C GLY A 142 -0.43 24.41 0.55
N SER A 143 0.37 25.05 1.41
CA SER A 143 0.33 26.48 1.63
C SER A 143 1.74 27.05 1.62
N LYS A 144 1.86 28.33 1.27
CA LYS A 144 3.10 29.08 1.54
C LYS A 144 3.08 29.51 3.01
N VAL A 145 4.20 29.31 3.69
CA VAL A 145 4.37 29.78 5.07
C VAL A 145 4.71 31.29 5.03
N TYR A 146 3.85 32.11 5.57
CA TYR A 146 4.03 33.56 5.68
C TYR A 146 4.40 33.98 7.10
N ASP A 147 3.87 33.27 8.11
CA ASP A 147 4.13 33.49 9.51
C ASP A 147 4.71 32.22 10.15
N LYS A 148 5.98 32.30 10.57
CA LYS A 148 6.68 31.20 11.22
C LYS A 148 6.30 31.01 12.70
N GLY A 149 5.52 31.92 13.26
CA GLY A 149 5.13 31.88 14.66
C GLY A 149 6.25 32.21 15.64
N HIS A 150 6.06 31.80 16.91
CA HIS A 150 7.01 32.05 18.01
C HIS A 150 8.11 30.98 18.08
N ILE A 151 7.79 29.75 17.67
CA ILE A 151 8.71 28.62 17.62
C ILE A 151 8.95 28.28 16.16
N GLU A 152 10.18 28.48 15.67
CA GLU A 152 10.51 28.18 14.28
C GLU A 152 10.59 26.68 14.05
N VAL A 153 9.63 26.15 13.29
CA VAL A 153 9.60 24.78 12.82
C VAL A 153 10.40 24.66 11.54
N GLU A 154 11.45 23.86 11.56
CA GLU A 154 12.30 23.61 10.40
C GLU A 154 11.82 22.42 9.58
N TYR A 155 11.24 21.44 10.24
CA TYR A 155 10.73 20.23 9.60
C TYR A 155 9.56 19.64 10.40
N PHE A 156 8.54 19.21 9.68
CA PHE A 156 7.49 18.32 10.18
C PHE A 156 7.07 17.39 9.06
N GLY A 157 7.16 16.09 9.27
CA GLY A 157 6.78 15.13 8.25
C GLY A 157 6.98 13.68 8.67
N GLY A 158 6.38 12.78 7.87
CA GLY A 158 6.43 11.34 8.07
C GLY A 158 5.55 10.61 7.07
N GLY A 159 5.46 9.29 7.23
CA GLY A 159 4.68 8.42 6.36
C GLY A 159 5.50 7.78 5.25
N ILE A 160 4.94 6.72 4.65
CA ILE A 160 5.59 5.90 3.63
C ILE A 160 4.74 5.75 2.35
N ALA A 161 3.40 5.85 2.47
CA ALA A 161 2.46 5.76 1.36
C ALA A 161 1.13 6.44 1.71
N ASP A 162 0.40 6.87 0.69
CA ASP A 162 -0.85 7.65 0.85
C ASP A 162 -2.00 6.80 1.45
N ASN A 163 -1.95 5.48 1.31
CA ASN A 163 -2.95 4.54 1.82
C ASN A 163 -2.55 3.83 3.12
N VAL A 164 -1.54 4.34 3.82
CA VAL A 164 -1.01 3.73 5.05
C VAL A 164 -1.05 4.73 6.21
N VAL A 165 -1.52 4.28 7.38
CA VAL A 165 -1.40 5.04 8.64
C VAL A 165 0.06 5.32 8.92
N ILE A 166 0.38 6.59 9.18
CA ILE A 166 1.75 7.09 9.34
C ILE A 166 2.48 6.34 10.48
N PRO A 167 3.48 5.48 10.17
CA PRO A 167 4.18 4.70 11.18
C PRO A 167 5.28 5.47 11.91
N THR A 168 5.87 6.49 11.26
CA THR A 168 6.92 7.33 11.85
C THR A 168 6.72 8.79 11.47
N CYS A 169 6.99 9.69 12.40
CA CYS A 169 6.92 11.13 12.16
C CYS A 169 8.05 11.85 12.90
N LYS A 170 8.52 12.94 12.33
CA LYS A 170 9.61 13.75 12.87
C LYS A 170 9.25 15.23 12.86
N LEU A 171 9.59 15.91 13.93
CA LEU A 171 9.52 17.37 14.10
C LEU A 171 10.91 17.88 14.46
N ILE A 172 11.36 18.95 13.81
CA ILE A 172 12.59 19.67 14.15
C ILE A 172 12.24 21.12 14.38
N VAL A 173 12.59 21.64 15.54
CA VAL A 173 12.37 23.05 15.90
C VAL A 173 13.67 23.69 16.37
N LYS A 174 13.78 25.01 16.21
CA LYS A 174 14.85 25.78 16.84
C LYS A 174 14.55 26.04 18.30
N GLY A 175 15.55 25.88 19.17
CA GLY A 175 15.44 26.05 20.61
C GLY A 175 14.79 24.86 21.32
N ASP A 176 14.45 25.08 22.56
CA ASP A 176 13.86 24.07 23.44
C ASP A 176 12.34 24.19 23.44
N ILE A 177 11.66 23.05 23.45
CA ILE A 177 10.20 22.94 23.61
C ILE A 177 9.84 21.92 24.70
N LYS A 178 8.63 22.03 25.21
CA LYS A 178 8.07 21.02 26.12
C LYS A 178 7.59 19.84 25.30
N VAL A 179 7.97 18.65 25.71
CA VAL A 179 7.49 17.40 25.11
C VAL A 179 6.96 16.51 26.21
N ALA A 180 5.70 16.09 26.11
CA ALA A 180 5.11 15.18 27.08
C ALA A 180 5.75 13.79 26.95
N GLU A 181 6.11 13.18 28.08
CA GLU A 181 6.57 11.79 28.09
C GLU A 181 5.45 10.86 27.65
N THR A 182 5.68 10.19 26.54
CA THR A 182 4.70 9.29 25.92
C THR A 182 5.43 8.14 25.27
N GLU A 183 4.89 6.93 25.36
CA GLU A 183 5.43 5.76 24.66
C GLU A 183 5.52 6.04 23.15
N GLY A 184 6.63 5.67 22.54
CA GLY A 184 6.88 5.88 21.11
C GLY A 184 7.41 7.28 20.75
N ILE A 185 7.66 8.17 21.73
CA ILE A 185 8.29 9.49 21.53
C ILE A 185 9.75 9.45 21.98
N THR A 186 10.62 9.95 21.14
CA THR A 186 12.04 10.17 21.44
C THR A 186 12.38 11.64 21.22
N VAL A 187 13.14 12.22 22.14
CA VAL A 187 13.57 13.63 22.07
C VAL A 187 15.09 13.70 22.07
N THR A 188 15.65 14.44 21.14
CA THR A 188 17.09 14.70 21.04
C THR A 188 17.35 16.21 20.93
N HIS A 189 18.36 16.70 21.63
CA HIS A 189 18.80 18.10 21.56
C HIS A 189 20.16 18.18 20.91
N GLU A 190 20.22 18.81 19.72
CA GLU A 190 21.45 18.94 18.95
C GLU A 190 21.54 20.31 18.28
N ASN A 191 22.72 20.96 18.37
CA ASN A 191 23.01 22.19 17.66
C ASN A 191 21.98 23.32 17.86
N GLY A 192 21.43 23.45 19.09
CA GLY A 192 20.41 24.45 19.43
C GLY A 192 19.03 24.14 18.84
N LYS A 193 18.76 22.88 18.53
CA LYS A 193 17.47 22.39 18.03
C LYS A 193 16.93 21.28 18.92
N THR A 194 15.63 21.19 19.00
CA THR A 194 14.92 20.02 19.54
C THR A 194 14.39 19.19 18.38
N ILE A 195 14.74 17.91 18.38
CA ILE A 195 14.27 16.91 17.45
C ILE A 195 13.35 15.96 18.20
N VAL A 196 12.11 15.87 17.75
CA VAL A 196 11.12 14.94 18.30
C VAL A 196 10.79 13.90 17.24
N GLU A 197 10.95 12.64 17.59
CA GLU A 197 10.62 11.52 16.69
C GLU A 197 9.52 10.66 17.34
N ALA A 198 8.53 10.33 16.54
CA ALA A 198 7.43 9.48 16.96
C ALA A 198 7.43 8.17 16.15
N VAL A 199 7.24 7.07 16.85
CA VAL A 199 7.04 5.73 16.29
C VAL A 199 5.64 5.27 16.67
N GLY A 200 4.79 5.11 15.67
CA GLY A 200 3.45 4.58 15.80
C GLY A 200 3.36 3.13 15.31
N ARG A 201 2.25 2.78 14.72
CA ARG A 201 2.02 1.46 14.13
C ARG A 201 1.33 1.59 12.78
N SER A 202 1.94 1.02 11.75
CA SER A 202 1.36 0.95 10.41
C SER A 202 0.06 0.16 10.40
N ALA A 203 -0.88 0.62 9.59
CA ALA A 203 -2.09 -0.13 9.20
C ALA A 203 -2.55 0.35 7.83
N HIS A 204 -3.32 -0.46 7.13
CA HIS A 204 -3.92 -0.04 5.87
C HIS A 204 -4.94 1.10 6.10
N GLY A 205 -5.00 2.08 5.18
CA GLY A 205 -5.89 3.24 5.30
C GLY A 205 -7.38 2.90 5.39
N SER A 206 -7.79 1.71 4.93
CA SER A 206 -9.16 1.22 5.08
C SER A 206 -9.50 0.72 6.49
N THR A 207 -8.49 0.42 7.30
CA THR A 207 -8.61 -0.07 8.68
C THR A 207 -7.73 0.72 9.66
N PRO A 208 -7.86 2.06 9.69
CA PRO A 208 -6.93 2.92 10.44
C PRO A 208 -6.94 2.66 11.95
N HIS A 209 -8.03 2.13 12.49
CA HIS A 209 -8.17 1.76 13.89
C HIS A 209 -7.20 0.65 14.35
N LEU A 210 -6.62 -0.09 13.41
CA LEU A 210 -5.58 -1.09 13.71
C LEU A 210 -4.17 -0.48 13.80
N GLY A 211 -4.03 0.78 13.39
CA GLY A 211 -2.77 1.53 13.42
C GLY A 211 -2.67 2.50 14.60
N VAL A 212 -1.51 3.15 14.69
CA VAL A 212 -1.27 4.32 15.55
C VAL A 212 -0.57 5.37 14.70
N ASN A 213 -1.26 6.48 14.45
CA ASN A 213 -0.74 7.56 13.62
C ASN A 213 0.37 8.34 14.35
N ALA A 214 1.61 8.17 13.91
CA ALA A 214 2.77 8.80 14.53
C ALA A 214 2.74 10.34 14.46
N ALA A 215 2.12 10.93 13.44
CA ALA A 215 1.99 12.39 13.36
C ALA A 215 1.06 12.92 14.45
N ILE A 216 -0.08 12.27 14.67
CA ILE A 216 -1.02 12.62 15.74
C ILE A 216 -0.40 12.37 17.12
N LEU A 217 0.33 11.25 17.30
CA LEU A 217 1.05 10.96 18.52
C LEU A 217 2.06 12.07 18.85
N LEU A 218 2.86 12.48 17.85
CA LEU A 218 3.84 13.56 17.99
C LEU A 218 3.19 14.89 18.32
N LEU A 219 2.15 15.29 17.57
CA LEU A 219 1.45 16.56 17.80
C LEU A 219 0.82 16.62 19.19
N ASN A 220 0.25 15.51 19.68
CA ASN A 220 -0.24 15.42 21.05
C ASN A 220 0.87 15.61 22.09
N ALA A 221 2.08 15.09 21.86
CA ALA A 221 3.20 15.24 22.78
C ALA A 221 3.71 16.69 22.88
N VAL A 222 3.53 17.50 21.83
CA VAL A 222 4.04 18.88 21.79
C VAL A 222 2.97 19.97 21.90
N LYS A 223 1.69 19.63 21.98
CA LYS A 223 0.55 20.58 21.93
C LYS A 223 0.50 21.65 23.03
N GLU A 224 1.21 21.44 24.14
CA GLU A 224 1.33 22.41 25.25
C GLU A 224 2.20 23.62 24.90
N ASN A 225 2.85 23.62 23.72
CA ASN A 225 3.65 24.74 23.25
C ASN A 225 2.82 25.67 22.35
N GLU A 226 2.99 26.97 22.53
CA GLU A 226 2.42 28.00 21.66
C GLU A 226 3.35 28.21 20.47
N PHE A 227 3.18 27.41 19.39
CA PHE A 227 3.98 27.56 18.19
C PHE A 227 3.71 28.87 17.45
N GLY A 228 2.46 29.27 17.39
CA GLY A 228 2.03 30.41 16.59
C GLY A 228 2.07 30.12 15.07
N GLY A 229 1.66 31.13 14.28
CA GLY A 229 1.72 31.05 12.82
C GLY A 229 0.94 29.90 12.19
N GLU A 230 1.33 29.52 10.96
CA GLU A 230 0.64 28.48 10.21
C GLU A 230 0.83 27.07 10.80
N PHE A 231 1.94 26.80 11.48
CA PHE A 231 2.15 25.49 12.10
C PHE A 231 1.17 25.27 13.25
N GLN A 232 0.88 26.28 14.05
CA GLN A 232 -0.14 26.20 15.09
C GLN A 232 -1.51 25.85 14.51
N GLN A 233 -1.90 26.52 13.43
CA GLN A 233 -3.18 26.26 12.75
C GLN A 233 -3.25 24.86 12.17
N LEU A 234 -2.16 24.39 11.55
CA LEU A 234 -2.07 23.03 11.03
C LEU A 234 -2.17 21.99 12.14
N MET A 235 -1.47 22.19 13.24
CA MET A 235 -1.50 21.29 14.41
C MET A 235 -2.92 21.19 14.99
N GLU A 236 -3.59 22.32 15.20
CA GLU A 236 -4.96 22.37 15.72
C GLU A 236 -5.94 21.67 14.78
N PHE A 237 -5.82 21.93 13.46
CA PHE A 237 -6.62 21.26 12.45
C PHE A 237 -6.43 19.74 12.49
N LEU A 238 -5.18 19.27 12.46
CA LEU A 238 -4.88 17.83 12.44
C LEU A 238 -5.36 17.13 13.72
N LEU A 239 -5.17 17.76 14.88
CA LEU A 239 -5.61 17.18 16.16
C LEU A 239 -7.14 17.15 16.29
N LYS A 240 -7.86 18.13 15.71
CA LYS A 240 -9.30 18.21 15.80
C LYS A 240 -10.02 17.33 14.77
N GLU A 241 -9.53 17.30 13.52
CA GLU A 241 -10.26 16.71 12.40
C GLU A 241 -9.75 15.31 12.01
N ILE A 242 -8.51 14.97 12.37
CA ILE A 242 -7.84 13.71 12.00
C ILE A 242 -7.52 12.85 13.22
N GLY A 243 -7.26 13.49 14.37
CA GLY A 243 -6.80 12.85 15.61
C GLY A 243 -7.81 12.09 16.43
#